data_728ebf934608229665c008a3c9498e85
#
_entry.id   728ebf934608229665c008a3c9498e85
#
_cell.length_a   1.000
_cell.length_b   1.000
_cell.length_c   1.000
_cell.angle_alpha   90.00
_cell.angle_beta   90.00
_cell.angle_gamma   90.00
#
_symmetry.space_group_name_H-M   'P 1'
#
loop_
_entity.id
_entity.type
_entity.pdbx_description
1 polymer ?
#
loop_
_entity_poly.entity_id
_entity_poly.type
_entity_poly.pdbx_seq_one_letter_code
_entity_poly.pdbx_strand_id
1 'polypeptide(L)'
;MGGDRLENKTSVSVASWSSLNARMDNRFATAFVIACVLSLISTIYMAASIGTDFWYEYQSPVQENSSDLNKSIWEEFNADEADEKTYNDALFRYNGTVGLWRRCITVPKNTHWYTPSERTESFDVTKCMSFTLNEQFMEKFVDPGNHNSGIDLLRTYLWRCQFLLPFVSLGLMCFGALIGLCACICRSLYPTIATGILHLLAGLCTLGSVSCYVAGIELLHQKLELPENVSGEFGWSFCLACVSAPLQFMASALFIWAAHTNRKEYTLMKAYRVA
;
A
#
# COMPACT_ATOMS: atom_id res chain seq x y z
N MET A 1 -58.63 -33.15 26.82
CA MET A 1 -57.42 -32.62 27.45
C MET A 1 -56.15 -32.93 26.64
N GLY A 2 -56.13 -32.80 25.33
CA GLY A 2 -54.98 -33.13 24.46
C GLY A 2 -54.58 -32.04 23.50
N GLY A 3 -55.36 -30.94 23.32
CA GLY A 3 -55.13 -29.90 22.36
C GLY A 3 -54.09 -28.84 22.80
N ASP A 4 -54.14 -28.44 24.07
CA ASP A 4 -53.31 -27.34 24.59
C ASP A 4 -51.80 -27.65 24.72
N ARG A 5 -51.42 -28.93 24.77
CA ARG A 5 -50.02 -29.35 24.91
C ARG A 5 -49.26 -29.37 23.58
N LEU A 6 -49.95 -29.53 22.46
CA LEU A 6 -49.37 -29.49 21.11
C LEU A 6 -49.17 -28.03 20.61
N GLU A 7 -50.14 -27.16 20.91
CA GLU A 7 -50.07 -25.75 20.52
C GLU A 7 -48.97 -24.99 21.26
N ASN A 8 -48.77 -25.34 22.55
CA ASN A 8 -47.69 -24.73 23.35
C ASN A 8 -46.28 -25.20 22.93
N LYS A 9 -46.11 -26.43 22.44
CA LYS A 9 -44.83 -26.91 21.89
C LYS A 9 -44.50 -26.27 20.54
N THR A 10 -45.48 -26.04 19.69
CA THR A 10 -45.25 -25.37 18.40
C THR A 10 -44.94 -23.89 18.55
N SER A 11 -45.63 -23.18 19.47
CA SER A 11 -45.36 -21.75 19.73
C SER A 11 -43.98 -21.51 20.35
N VAL A 12 -43.52 -22.35 21.29
CA VAL A 12 -42.18 -22.30 21.88
C VAL A 12 -41.12 -22.64 20.85
N SER A 13 -41.35 -23.57 19.93
CA SER A 13 -40.41 -23.87 18.85
C SER A 13 -40.27 -22.70 17.88
N VAL A 14 -41.35 -22.08 17.44
CA VAL A 14 -41.36 -20.92 16.52
C VAL A 14 -40.69 -19.74 17.14
N ALA A 15 -40.93 -19.42 18.43
CA ALA A 15 -40.26 -18.31 19.13
C ALA A 15 -38.76 -18.58 19.30
N SER A 16 -38.33 -19.80 19.57
CA SER A 16 -36.92 -20.19 19.62
C SER A 16 -36.23 -20.03 18.26
N TRP A 17 -36.95 -20.36 17.18
CA TRP A 17 -36.42 -20.22 15.81
C TRP A 17 -36.30 -18.78 15.36
N SER A 18 -37.23 -17.89 15.70
CA SER A 18 -37.16 -16.48 15.37
C SER A 18 -35.99 -15.80 16.09
N SER A 19 -35.71 -16.18 17.34
CA SER A 19 -34.58 -15.67 18.11
C SER A 19 -33.22 -16.19 17.59
N LEU A 20 -33.16 -17.43 17.13
CA LEU A 20 -31.96 -18.01 16.51
C LEU A 20 -31.67 -17.38 15.16
N ASN A 21 -32.67 -17.17 14.31
CA ASN A 21 -32.51 -16.47 13.03
C ASN A 21 -32.05 -15.02 13.22
N ALA A 22 -32.69 -14.27 14.13
CA ALA A 22 -32.25 -12.90 14.46
C ALA A 22 -30.82 -12.84 14.99
N ARG A 23 -30.39 -13.85 15.76
CA ARG A 23 -29.01 -13.94 16.29
C ARG A 23 -27.98 -14.28 15.20
N MET A 24 -28.33 -15.09 14.20
CA MET A 24 -27.45 -15.42 13.08
C MET A 24 -27.35 -14.28 12.07
N ASP A 25 -28.47 -13.64 11.73
CA ASP A 25 -28.48 -12.40 10.90
C ASP A 25 -27.59 -11.30 11.49
N ASN A 26 -27.62 -11.14 12.82
CA ASN A 26 -26.75 -10.16 13.49
C ASN A 26 -25.26 -10.53 13.38
N ARG A 27 -24.88 -11.79 13.44
CA ARG A 27 -23.48 -12.23 13.31
C ARG A 27 -22.93 -11.99 11.91
N PHE A 28 -23.71 -12.34 10.89
CA PHE A 28 -23.35 -12.04 9.50
C PHE A 28 -23.20 -10.54 9.29
N ALA A 29 -24.22 -9.76 9.69
CA ALA A 29 -24.21 -8.31 9.52
C ALA A 29 -23.02 -7.65 10.24
N THR A 30 -22.73 -8.06 11.48
CA THR A 30 -21.60 -7.54 12.26
C THR A 30 -20.27 -7.86 11.60
N ALA A 31 -20.04 -9.11 11.19
CA ALA A 31 -18.80 -9.50 10.51
C ALA A 31 -18.61 -8.77 9.19
N PHE A 32 -19.68 -8.65 8.42
CA PHE A 32 -19.66 -7.95 7.14
C PHE A 32 -19.35 -6.45 7.31
N VAL A 33 -19.96 -5.78 8.29
CA VAL A 33 -19.70 -4.36 8.57
C VAL A 33 -18.26 -4.15 9.03
N ILE A 34 -17.75 -4.98 9.94
CA ILE A 34 -16.35 -4.89 10.38
C ILE A 34 -15.41 -5.11 9.18
N ALA A 35 -15.67 -6.09 8.33
CA ALA A 35 -14.87 -6.33 7.12
C ALA A 35 -14.88 -5.11 6.18
N CYS A 36 -16.02 -4.47 5.98
CA CYS A 36 -16.14 -3.23 5.19
C CYS A 36 -15.32 -2.08 5.78
N VAL A 37 -15.36 -1.89 7.09
CA VAL A 37 -14.57 -0.85 7.78
C VAL A 37 -13.08 -1.11 7.63
N LEU A 38 -12.62 -2.34 7.85
CA LEU A 38 -11.21 -2.71 7.68
C LEU A 38 -10.76 -2.55 6.23
N SER A 39 -11.60 -2.94 5.27
CA SER A 39 -11.35 -2.74 3.85
C SER A 39 -11.19 -1.26 3.50
N LEU A 40 -12.06 -0.41 4.00
CA LEU A 40 -12.00 1.04 3.76
C LEU A 40 -10.71 1.65 4.33
N ILE A 41 -10.39 1.34 5.59
CA ILE A 41 -9.17 1.84 6.25
C ILE A 41 -7.93 1.38 5.48
N SER A 42 -7.87 0.10 5.12
CA SER A 42 -6.79 -0.47 4.35
C SER A 42 -6.62 0.20 2.97
N THR A 43 -7.74 0.48 2.29
CA THR A 43 -7.73 1.17 0.99
C THR A 43 -7.21 2.61 1.12
N ILE A 44 -7.63 3.34 2.16
CA ILE A 44 -7.15 4.69 2.45
C ILE A 44 -5.64 4.68 2.73
N TYR A 45 -5.16 3.73 3.56
CA TYR A 45 -3.73 3.61 3.87
C TYR A 45 -2.90 3.30 2.63
N MET A 46 -3.38 2.39 1.78
CA MET A 46 -2.68 2.06 0.53
C MET A 46 -2.67 3.23 -0.44
N ALA A 47 -3.79 3.94 -0.60
CA ALA A 47 -3.87 5.13 -1.44
C ALA A 47 -2.95 6.26 -0.94
N ALA A 48 -2.92 6.51 0.37
CA ALA A 48 -2.03 7.48 0.99
C ALA A 48 -0.55 7.08 0.83
N SER A 49 -0.24 5.80 1.00
CA SER A 49 1.11 5.27 0.80
C SER A 49 1.60 5.46 -0.63
N ILE A 50 0.77 5.18 -1.63
CA ILE A 50 1.10 5.38 -3.05
C ILE A 50 1.20 6.88 -3.38
N GLY A 51 0.32 7.71 -2.80
CA GLY A 51 0.23 9.13 -3.10
C GLY A 51 1.32 10.00 -2.50
N THR A 52 2.15 9.45 -1.62
CA THR A 52 3.17 10.18 -0.87
C THR A 52 4.57 9.65 -1.10
N ASP A 53 5.59 10.47 -0.85
CA ASP A 53 6.97 10.21 -1.28
C ASP A 53 7.89 9.74 -0.15
N PHE A 54 7.34 9.39 1.01
CA PHE A 54 8.08 9.01 2.21
C PHE A 54 8.15 7.49 2.37
N TRP A 55 8.60 6.78 1.31
CA TRP A 55 8.88 5.34 1.40
C TRP A 55 10.24 5.08 2.00
N TYR A 56 11.24 5.88 1.59
CA TYR A 56 12.58 5.87 2.17
C TYR A 56 13.08 7.29 2.34
N GLU A 57 13.71 7.60 3.45
CA GLU A 57 14.20 8.92 3.80
C GLU A 57 15.71 8.86 4.03
N TYR A 58 16.46 9.75 3.35
CA TYR A 58 17.88 9.89 3.53
C TYR A 58 18.16 11.15 4.35
N GLN A 59 18.98 11.01 5.38
CA GLN A 59 19.47 12.11 6.22
C GLN A 59 20.96 12.21 6.02
N SER A 60 21.41 13.35 5.49
CA SER A 60 22.81 13.65 5.26
C SER A 60 23.21 14.88 6.09
N PRO A 61 24.37 14.86 6.74
CA PRO A 61 24.93 16.07 7.34
C PRO A 61 25.26 17.02 6.20
N VAL A 62 24.59 18.17 6.17
CA VAL A 62 24.80 19.22 5.15
C VAL A 62 26.27 19.69 5.18
N GLN A 63 27.01 19.36 4.15
CA GLN A 63 28.36 19.91 3.97
C GLN A 63 28.28 21.33 3.40
N GLU A 64 28.55 22.30 4.25
CA GLU A 64 28.43 23.75 3.98
C GLU A 64 29.45 24.29 2.94
N ASN A 65 30.45 23.52 2.48
CA ASN A 65 31.72 24.07 1.96
C ASN A 65 32.01 23.87 0.47
N SER A 66 31.05 23.63 -0.42
CA SER A 66 31.35 23.55 -1.85
C SER A 66 30.24 24.09 -2.75
N SER A 67 30.19 25.42 -2.90
CA SER A 67 29.21 26.14 -3.72
C SER A 67 29.16 25.69 -5.19
N ASP A 68 30.34 25.45 -5.81
CA ASP A 68 30.41 25.11 -7.23
C ASP A 68 30.00 23.68 -7.53
N LEU A 69 30.33 22.73 -6.64
CA LEU A 69 29.95 21.33 -6.77
C LEU A 69 28.44 21.13 -6.51
N ASN A 70 27.86 21.92 -5.61
CA ASN A 70 26.43 21.91 -5.35
C ASN A 70 25.65 22.36 -6.58
N LYS A 71 26.17 23.29 -7.37
CA LYS A 71 25.53 23.78 -8.59
C LYS A 71 25.42 22.67 -9.65
N SER A 72 26.50 21.96 -9.92
CA SER A 72 26.52 20.90 -10.93
C SER A 72 25.56 19.75 -10.58
N ILE A 73 25.57 19.28 -9.33
CA ILE A 73 24.66 18.19 -8.87
C ILE A 73 23.20 18.59 -8.98
N TRP A 74 22.88 19.86 -8.71
CA TRP A 74 21.53 20.35 -8.85
C TRP A 74 21.08 20.43 -10.32
N GLU A 75 21.92 20.91 -11.21
CA GLU A 75 21.62 20.93 -12.64
C GLU A 75 21.47 19.53 -13.19
N GLU A 76 22.31 18.59 -12.77
CA GLU A 76 22.21 17.18 -13.13
C GLU A 76 20.96 16.49 -12.55
N PHE A 77 20.60 16.77 -11.29
CA PHE A 77 19.38 16.21 -10.69
C PHE A 77 18.11 16.64 -11.43
N ASN A 78 18.11 17.84 -12.04
CA ASN A 78 16.99 18.36 -12.81
C ASN A 78 17.05 18.01 -14.30
N ALA A 79 18.11 17.38 -14.77
CA ALA A 79 18.20 16.94 -16.15
C ALA A 79 17.18 15.82 -16.42
N ASP A 80 16.48 15.90 -17.54
CA ASP A 80 15.49 14.90 -17.96
C ASP A 80 16.10 13.51 -18.19
N GLU A 81 17.43 13.43 -18.33
CA GLU A 81 18.19 12.20 -18.56
C GLU A 81 19.15 11.87 -17.40
N ALA A 82 18.87 12.34 -16.17
CA ALA A 82 19.70 12.01 -15.02
C ALA A 82 19.73 10.52 -14.77
N ASP A 83 20.95 9.93 -14.73
CA ASP A 83 21.11 8.51 -14.45
C ASP A 83 20.88 8.17 -12.98
N GLU A 84 20.70 6.87 -12.73
CA GLU A 84 20.43 6.36 -11.38
C GLU A 84 21.50 6.76 -10.36
N LYS A 85 22.76 6.82 -10.77
CA LYS A 85 23.86 7.23 -9.91
C LYS A 85 23.75 8.71 -9.53
N THR A 86 23.51 9.57 -10.50
CA THR A 86 23.43 11.02 -10.32
C THR A 86 22.37 11.42 -9.31
N TYR A 87 21.16 10.88 -9.42
CA TYR A 87 20.13 11.25 -8.45
C TYR A 87 20.29 10.59 -7.08
N ASN A 88 20.94 9.41 -6.98
CA ASN A 88 21.27 8.84 -5.68
C ASN A 88 22.42 9.62 -5.01
N ASP A 89 23.40 10.05 -5.76
CA ASP A 89 24.49 10.91 -5.23
C ASP A 89 23.92 12.25 -4.70
N ALA A 90 22.89 12.80 -5.38
CA ALA A 90 22.18 13.98 -4.88
C ALA A 90 21.41 13.70 -3.58
N LEU A 91 20.73 12.55 -3.47
CA LEU A 91 20.01 12.12 -2.25
C LEU A 91 20.97 11.89 -1.08
N PHE A 92 22.16 11.31 -1.34
CA PHE A 92 23.19 11.08 -0.31
C PHE A 92 23.87 12.35 0.17
N ARG A 93 23.84 13.40 -0.64
CA ARG A 93 24.45 14.70 -0.29
C ARG A 93 23.49 15.65 0.41
N TYR A 94 22.21 15.60 0.03
CA TYR A 94 21.13 16.39 0.60
C TYR A 94 20.15 15.49 1.32
N ASN A 95 19.43 16.03 2.27
CA ASN A 95 18.28 15.32 2.82
C ASN A 95 17.28 15.07 1.70
N GLY A 96 16.76 13.85 1.62
CA GLY A 96 15.85 13.54 0.53
C GLY A 96 14.92 12.39 0.86
N THR A 97 13.87 12.27 0.06
CA THR A 97 12.91 11.18 0.15
C THR A 97 12.72 10.51 -1.18
N VAL A 98 12.50 9.21 -1.15
CA VAL A 98 12.22 8.40 -2.33
C VAL A 98 10.88 7.70 -2.14
N GLY A 99 9.92 8.03 -2.99
CA GLY A 99 8.63 7.35 -3.08
C GLY A 99 8.63 6.29 -4.17
N LEU A 100 7.45 5.78 -4.49
CA LEU A 100 7.29 4.80 -5.57
C LEU A 100 7.46 5.41 -6.96
N TRP A 101 7.12 6.67 -7.13
CA TRP A 101 7.05 7.36 -8.42
C TRP A 101 7.65 8.77 -8.41
N ARG A 102 8.10 9.24 -7.27
CA ARG A 102 8.78 10.53 -7.11
C ARG A 102 9.98 10.40 -6.18
N ARG A 103 10.94 11.28 -6.39
CA ARG A 103 12.09 11.51 -5.52
C ARG A 103 12.16 13.00 -5.19
N CYS A 104 12.48 13.34 -3.95
CA CYS A 104 12.57 14.71 -3.49
C CYS A 104 13.90 14.94 -2.80
N ILE A 105 14.52 16.10 -3.02
CA ILE A 105 15.68 16.55 -2.27
C ILE A 105 15.34 17.85 -1.56
N THR A 106 15.90 18.05 -0.37
CA THR A 106 15.73 19.25 0.44
C THR A 106 17.06 19.98 0.51
N VAL A 107 17.12 21.15 -0.10
CA VAL A 107 18.32 21.98 -0.21
C VAL A 107 18.19 23.19 0.71
N PRO A 108 19.16 23.48 1.57
CA PRO A 108 19.14 24.68 2.40
C PRO A 108 19.21 25.94 1.53
N LYS A 109 18.42 26.94 1.83
CA LYS A 109 18.27 28.20 1.08
C LYS A 109 19.53 29.06 1.00
N ASN A 110 20.54 28.75 1.79
CA ASN A 110 21.81 29.46 1.82
C ASN A 110 22.78 29.08 0.69
N THR A 111 22.40 28.22 -0.22
CA THR A 111 23.15 27.95 -1.44
C THR A 111 23.05 29.16 -2.39
N HIS A 112 24.13 29.54 -3.06
CA HIS A 112 24.37 30.71 -3.90
C HIS A 112 23.34 31.05 -5.02
N TRP A 113 22.25 30.38 -5.08
CA TRP A 113 21.18 30.47 -6.10
C TRP A 113 20.08 31.46 -5.76
N TYR A 114 20.01 31.84 -4.49
CA TYR A 114 19.04 32.80 -4.01
C TYR A 114 19.85 34.01 -3.54
N THR A 115 19.81 35.09 -4.29
CA THR A 115 20.24 36.41 -3.77
C THR A 115 19.23 36.78 -2.67
N PRO A 116 19.64 36.80 -1.39
CA PRO A 116 18.74 37.16 -0.32
C PRO A 116 18.51 38.67 -0.37
N SER A 117 17.32 39.06 -0.77
CA SER A 117 16.88 40.45 -0.68
C SER A 117 16.25 40.76 0.67
N GLU A 118 16.39 39.97 1.69
CA GLU A 118 16.05 40.35 3.06
C GLU A 118 16.41 39.21 4.03
N ARG A 119 16.86 39.58 5.23
CA ARG A 119 17.11 38.73 6.39
C ARG A 119 15.80 38.02 6.79
N THR A 120 15.58 36.85 6.31
CA THR A 120 14.50 35.97 6.78
C THR A 120 15.02 34.55 6.90
N GLU A 121 14.63 33.90 7.97
CA GLU A 121 14.93 32.56 8.44
C GLU A 121 15.34 31.55 7.35
N SER A 122 16.28 30.66 7.68
CA SER A 122 16.74 29.56 6.85
C SER A 122 15.56 28.60 6.53
N PHE A 123 14.88 28.87 5.42
CA PHE A 123 13.87 27.94 4.91
C PHE A 123 14.54 26.97 3.94
N ASP A 124 14.39 25.68 4.23
CA ASP A 124 14.79 24.63 3.31
C ASP A 124 13.82 24.58 2.13
N VAL A 125 14.35 24.40 0.92
CA VAL A 125 13.54 24.27 -0.31
C VAL A 125 13.55 22.81 -0.74
N THR A 126 12.38 22.19 -0.71
CA THR A 126 12.19 20.82 -1.22
C THR A 126 11.84 20.86 -2.69
N LYS A 127 12.55 20.10 -3.50
CA LYS A 127 12.26 19.90 -4.91
C LYS A 127 12.07 18.44 -5.24
N CYS A 128 10.99 18.14 -5.96
CA CYS A 128 10.60 16.80 -6.31
C CYS A 128 10.63 16.59 -7.82
N MET A 129 11.14 15.43 -8.23
CA MET A 129 11.14 14.96 -9.60
C MET A 129 10.35 13.66 -9.67
N SER A 130 9.45 13.56 -10.64
CA SER A 130 8.68 12.32 -10.88
C SER A 130 9.45 11.42 -11.82
N PHE A 131 9.43 10.12 -11.56
CA PHE A 131 9.89 9.12 -12.52
C PHE A 131 8.89 9.04 -13.67
N THR A 132 9.37 9.14 -14.89
CA THR A 132 8.53 8.88 -16.08
C THR A 132 8.19 7.39 -16.17
N LEU A 133 7.13 7.04 -16.93
CA LEU A 133 6.81 5.63 -17.14
C LEU A 133 7.96 4.88 -17.83
N ASN A 134 8.69 5.53 -18.73
CA ASN A 134 9.85 4.92 -19.35
C ASN A 134 10.92 4.58 -18.31
N GLU A 135 11.27 5.49 -17.40
CA GLU A 135 12.24 5.24 -16.33
C GLU A 135 11.80 4.11 -15.39
N GLN A 136 10.50 3.99 -15.11
CA GLN A 136 9.95 2.90 -14.30
C GLN A 136 10.13 1.51 -14.94
N PHE A 137 10.18 1.45 -16.26
CA PHE A 137 10.34 0.21 -17.02
C PHE A 137 11.72 0.03 -17.63
N MET A 138 12.63 1.00 -17.46
CA MET A 138 14.02 0.85 -17.89
C MET A 138 14.72 -0.30 -17.17
N GLU A 139 15.70 -0.85 -17.86
CA GLU A 139 16.57 -1.87 -17.29
C GLU A 139 17.55 -1.27 -16.28
N LYS A 140 17.79 -1.97 -15.20
CA LYS A 140 18.78 -1.61 -14.20
C LYS A 140 20.10 -2.30 -14.51
N PHE A 141 21.20 -1.54 -14.43
CA PHE A 141 22.53 -2.07 -14.76
C PHE A 141 23.26 -2.57 -13.50
N VAL A 142 24.23 -3.45 -13.70
CA VAL A 142 25.02 -4.02 -12.61
C VAL A 142 25.72 -2.91 -11.82
N ASP A 143 26.32 -1.94 -12.54
CA ASP A 143 26.89 -0.74 -11.92
C ASP A 143 25.94 0.41 -12.23
N PRO A 144 25.31 1.03 -11.21
CA PRO A 144 24.41 2.17 -11.41
C PRO A 144 25.11 3.31 -12.17
N GLY A 145 24.46 3.83 -13.21
CA GLY A 145 25.00 4.87 -14.08
C GLY A 145 25.95 4.40 -15.19
N ASN A 146 26.29 3.11 -15.25
CA ASN A 146 27.15 2.56 -16.30
C ASN A 146 26.36 1.62 -17.23
N HIS A 147 25.90 2.13 -18.36
CA HIS A 147 25.14 1.37 -19.35
C HIS A 147 25.94 0.21 -20.01
N ASN A 148 27.26 0.19 -19.87
CA ASN A 148 28.14 -0.86 -20.41
C ASN A 148 28.39 -2.01 -19.45
N SER A 149 27.90 -1.94 -18.19
CA SER A 149 28.17 -2.94 -17.16
C SER A 149 27.31 -4.21 -17.24
N GLY A 150 26.36 -4.26 -18.17
CA GLY A 150 25.39 -5.35 -18.29
C GLY A 150 24.13 -5.13 -17.47
N ILE A 151 23.08 -5.90 -17.81
CA ILE A 151 21.74 -5.76 -17.21
C ILE A 151 21.67 -6.60 -15.94
N ASP A 152 21.23 -5.99 -14.82
CA ASP A 152 20.87 -6.69 -13.59
C ASP A 152 19.37 -7.02 -13.61
N LEU A 153 19.05 -8.26 -14.00
CA LEU A 153 17.67 -8.72 -14.11
C LEU A 153 16.93 -8.69 -12.78
N LEU A 154 17.59 -9.05 -11.67
CA LEU A 154 16.96 -9.07 -10.35
C LEU A 154 16.55 -7.67 -9.92
N ARG A 155 17.45 -6.69 -9.98
CA ARG A 155 17.14 -5.29 -9.68
C ARG A 155 16.06 -4.74 -10.60
N THR A 156 16.09 -5.08 -11.88
CA THR A 156 15.09 -4.66 -12.85
C THR A 156 13.70 -5.17 -12.49
N TYR A 157 13.57 -6.46 -12.16
CA TYR A 157 12.27 -7.03 -11.76
C TYR A 157 11.79 -6.49 -10.40
N LEU A 158 12.67 -6.35 -9.41
CA LEU A 158 12.31 -5.75 -8.12
C LEU A 158 11.80 -4.32 -8.29
N TRP A 159 12.48 -3.52 -9.11
CA TRP A 159 12.09 -2.14 -9.42
C TRP A 159 10.71 -2.07 -10.06
N ARG A 160 10.43 -2.92 -11.03
CA ARG A 160 9.12 -2.99 -11.70
C ARG A 160 8.02 -3.50 -10.76
N CYS A 161 8.31 -4.55 -9.99
CA CYS A 161 7.33 -5.12 -9.05
C CYS A 161 6.98 -4.17 -7.91
N GLN A 162 7.96 -3.49 -7.31
CA GLN A 162 7.69 -2.51 -6.25
C GLN A 162 6.79 -1.37 -6.71
N PHE A 163 6.87 -0.99 -7.98
CA PHE A 163 6.03 0.03 -8.58
C PHE A 163 4.64 -0.50 -8.94
N LEU A 164 4.55 -1.63 -9.64
CA LEU A 164 3.28 -2.15 -10.17
C LEU A 164 2.35 -2.75 -9.11
N LEU A 165 2.89 -3.54 -8.18
CA LEU A 165 2.08 -4.28 -7.23
C LEU A 165 1.20 -3.41 -6.31
N PRO A 166 1.62 -2.21 -5.84
CA PRO A 166 0.76 -1.32 -5.07
C PRO A 166 -0.48 -0.87 -5.84
N PHE A 167 -0.31 -0.53 -7.12
CA PHE A 167 -1.44 -0.11 -7.98
C PHE A 167 -2.39 -1.28 -8.26
N VAL A 168 -1.85 -2.48 -8.50
CA VAL A 168 -2.66 -3.69 -8.66
C VAL A 168 -3.44 -3.98 -7.38
N SER A 169 -2.79 -3.89 -6.21
CA SER A 169 -3.46 -4.06 -4.92
C SER A 169 -4.60 -3.05 -4.73
N LEU A 170 -4.34 -1.77 -4.96
CA LEU A 170 -5.36 -0.71 -4.85
C LEU A 170 -6.53 -0.96 -5.83
N GLY A 171 -6.23 -1.34 -7.07
CA GLY A 171 -7.25 -1.70 -8.07
C GLY A 171 -8.12 -2.88 -7.61
N LEU A 172 -7.52 -3.94 -7.07
CA LEU A 172 -8.24 -5.10 -6.54
C LEU A 172 -9.13 -4.73 -5.35
N MET A 173 -8.66 -3.86 -4.44
CA MET A 173 -9.45 -3.37 -3.31
C MET A 173 -10.64 -2.52 -3.77
N CYS A 174 -10.43 -1.60 -4.71
CA CYS A 174 -11.52 -0.79 -5.28
C CYS A 174 -12.56 -1.66 -5.98
N PHE A 175 -12.13 -2.63 -6.77
CA PHE A 175 -13.02 -3.58 -7.43
C PHE A 175 -13.74 -4.47 -6.40
N GLY A 176 -13.04 -4.93 -5.37
CA GLY A 176 -13.64 -5.64 -4.25
C GLY A 176 -14.69 -4.83 -3.51
N ALA A 177 -14.46 -3.53 -3.30
CA ALA A 177 -15.44 -2.63 -2.69
C ALA A 177 -16.72 -2.50 -3.53
N LEU A 178 -16.61 -2.40 -4.86
CA LEU A 178 -17.76 -2.36 -5.77
C LEU A 178 -18.58 -3.66 -5.69
N ILE A 179 -17.91 -4.82 -5.72
CA ILE A 179 -18.59 -6.12 -5.57
C ILE A 179 -19.20 -6.26 -4.16
N GLY A 180 -18.51 -5.75 -3.12
CA GLY A 180 -19.01 -5.71 -1.75
C GLY A 180 -20.29 -4.89 -1.59
N LEU A 181 -20.43 -3.78 -2.29
CA LEU A 181 -21.67 -3.01 -2.36
C LEU A 181 -22.80 -3.83 -3.00
N CYS A 182 -22.54 -4.54 -4.08
CA CYS A 182 -23.48 -5.46 -4.68
C CYS A 182 -23.87 -6.58 -3.71
N ALA A 183 -22.91 -7.14 -2.95
CA ALA A 183 -23.16 -8.15 -1.93
C ALA A 183 -24.08 -7.63 -0.81
N CYS A 184 -23.92 -6.38 -0.41
CA CYS A 184 -24.76 -5.74 0.59
C CYS A 184 -26.22 -5.60 0.12
N ILE A 185 -26.42 -5.17 -1.13
CA ILE A 185 -27.75 -4.97 -1.71
C ILE A 185 -28.47 -6.29 -1.97
N CYS A 186 -27.77 -7.25 -2.58
CA CYS A 186 -28.35 -8.53 -3.01
C CYS A 186 -28.38 -9.59 -1.89
N ARG A 187 -27.69 -9.35 -0.76
CA ARG A 187 -27.48 -10.34 0.33
C ARG A 187 -27.03 -11.71 -0.21
N SER A 188 -26.24 -11.72 -1.27
CA SER A 188 -25.82 -12.92 -1.97
C SER A 188 -24.50 -13.45 -1.44
N LEU A 189 -24.38 -14.78 -1.38
CA LEU A 189 -23.18 -15.49 -0.95
C LEU A 189 -21.99 -15.26 -1.88
N TYR A 190 -22.22 -15.37 -3.20
CA TYR A 190 -21.14 -15.35 -4.19
C TYR A 190 -20.37 -14.02 -4.24
N PRO A 191 -21.02 -12.85 -4.27
CA PRO A 191 -20.30 -11.57 -4.23
C PRO A 191 -19.47 -11.39 -2.95
N THR A 192 -19.97 -11.87 -1.79
CA THR A 192 -19.24 -11.77 -0.52
C THR A 192 -17.96 -12.61 -0.54
N ILE A 193 -17.99 -13.83 -1.09
CA ILE A 193 -16.79 -14.65 -1.27
C ILE A 193 -15.82 -13.98 -2.26
N ALA A 194 -16.33 -13.49 -3.39
CA ALA A 194 -15.52 -12.82 -4.39
C ALA A 194 -14.79 -11.61 -3.79
N THR A 195 -15.47 -10.77 -2.99
CA THR A 195 -14.86 -9.66 -2.26
C THR A 195 -13.74 -10.15 -1.33
N GLY A 196 -13.96 -11.23 -0.58
CA GLY A 196 -12.94 -11.82 0.29
C GLY A 196 -11.69 -12.27 -0.47
N ILE A 197 -11.88 -12.94 -1.62
CA ILE A 197 -10.77 -13.39 -2.48
C ILE A 197 -9.99 -12.20 -3.05
N LEU A 198 -10.69 -11.16 -3.51
CA LEU A 198 -10.04 -9.95 -4.03
C LEU A 198 -9.17 -9.26 -2.97
N HIS A 199 -9.65 -9.18 -1.72
CA HIS A 199 -8.86 -8.64 -0.61
C HIS A 199 -7.67 -9.54 -0.25
N LEU A 200 -7.80 -10.84 -0.36
CA LEU A 200 -6.67 -11.77 -0.19
C LEU A 200 -5.58 -11.52 -1.24
N LEU A 201 -5.96 -11.43 -2.51
CA LEU A 201 -5.04 -11.16 -3.60
C LEU A 201 -4.40 -9.77 -3.45
N ALA A 202 -5.18 -8.76 -3.06
CA ALA A 202 -4.66 -7.43 -2.78
C ALA A 202 -3.61 -7.45 -1.66
N GLY A 203 -3.87 -8.18 -0.57
CA GLY A 203 -2.93 -8.36 0.54
C GLY A 203 -1.62 -9.01 0.10
N LEU A 204 -1.68 -10.02 -0.75
CA LEU A 204 -0.49 -10.66 -1.34
C LEU A 204 0.28 -9.69 -2.23
N CYS A 205 -0.39 -8.89 -3.05
CA CYS A 205 0.25 -7.86 -3.87
C CYS A 205 0.93 -6.79 -3.00
N THR A 206 0.27 -6.31 -1.94
CA THR A 206 0.86 -5.34 -1.00
C THR A 206 2.09 -5.91 -0.31
N LEU A 207 2.01 -7.15 0.19
CA LEU A 207 3.14 -7.81 0.82
C LEU A 207 4.30 -8.01 -0.17
N GLY A 208 4.00 -8.42 -1.40
CA GLY A 208 4.98 -8.54 -2.48
C GLY A 208 5.66 -7.21 -2.79
N SER A 209 4.89 -6.11 -2.86
CA SER A 209 5.44 -4.76 -3.08
C SER A 209 6.40 -4.34 -1.98
N VAL A 210 5.99 -4.47 -0.72
CA VAL A 210 6.82 -4.14 0.46
C VAL A 210 8.12 -4.94 0.43
N SER A 211 8.02 -6.26 0.16
CA SER A 211 9.20 -7.14 0.08
C SER A 211 10.13 -6.76 -1.07
N CYS A 212 9.59 -6.45 -2.25
CA CYS A 212 10.38 -6.00 -3.39
C CYS A 212 11.06 -4.65 -3.13
N TYR A 213 10.39 -3.74 -2.43
CA TYR A 213 10.94 -2.44 -2.08
C TYR A 213 12.14 -2.58 -1.12
N VAL A 214 11.97 -3.35 -0.03
CA VAL A 214 13.06 -3.62 0.93
C VAL A 214 14.26 -4.27 0.23
N ALA A 215 14.02 -5.31 -0.58
CA ALA A 215 15.09 -5.98 -1.32
C ALA A 215 15.75 -5.04 -2.35
N GLY A 216 14.96 -4.16 -2.99
CA GLY A 216 15.48 -3.17 -3.95
C GLY A 216 16.40 -2.14 -3.30
N ILE A 217 16.03 -1.60 -2.13
CA ILE A 217 16.86 -0.67 -1.34
C ILE A 217 18.15 -1.37 -0.86
N GLU A 218 18.01 -2.59 -0.33
CA GLU A 218 19.19 -3.35 0.15
C GLU A 218 20.20 -3.61 -0.99
N LEU A 219 19.73 -4.06 -2.14
CA LEU A 219 20.58 -4.26 -3.31
C LEU A 219 21.19 -2.97 -3.85
N LEU A 220 20.45 -1.85 -3.76
CA LEU A 220 20.97 -0.53 -4.14
C LEU A 220 22.14 -0.12 -3.23
N HIS A 221 21.98 -0.28 -1.91
CA HIS A 221 23.02 0.05 -0.94
C HIS A 221 24.25 -0.85 -1.03
N GLN A 222 24.10 -2.10 -1.50
CA GLN A 222 25.22 -2.98 -1.79
C GLN A 222 26.00 -2.57 -3.04
N LYS A 223 25.38 -1.86 -3.98
CA LYS A 223 25.98 -1.42 -5.22
C LYS A 223 26.53 0.01 -5.14
N LEU A 224 25.82 0.86 -4.44
CA LEU A 224 26.25 2.23 -4.15
C LEU A 224 26.64 2.27 -2.67
N GLU A 225 27.93 2.43 -2.41
CA GLU A 225 28.44 2.60 -1.06
C GLU A 225 27.82 3.87 -0.43
N LEU A 226 27.06 3.69 0.62
CA LEU A 226 26.50 4.80 1.39
C LEU A 226 27.67 5.53 2.07
N PRO A 227 27.80 6.86 1.96
CA PRO A 227 28.79 7.61 2.70
C PRO A 227 28.62 7.39 4.23
N GLU A 228 29.73 7.31 4.96
CA GLU A 228 29.75 6.99 6.41
C GLU A 228 28.84 7.88 7.28
N ASN A 229 28.52 9.09 6.80
CA ASN A 229 27.72 10.06 7.54
C ASN A 229 26.25 10.14 7.07
N VAL A 230 25.84 9.30 6.13
CA VAL A 230 24.47 9.27 5.60
C VAL A 230 23.71 8.15 6.26
N SER A 231 22.57 8.47 6.87
CA SER A 231 21.61 7.49 7.37
C SER A 231 20.39 7.43 6.48
N GLY A 232 19.81 6.23 6.36
CA GLY A 232 18.57 6.03 5.62
C GLY A 232 17.59 5.21 6.43
N GLU A 233 16.33 5.61 6.42
CA GLU A 233 15.26 4.96 7.18
C GLU A 233 14.00 4.79 6.33
N PHE A 234 13.22 3.75 6.62
CA PHE A 234 11.90 3.59 6.01
C PHE A 234 10.93 4.60 6.59
N GLY A 235 10.36 5.43 5.72
CA GLY A 235 9.45 6.50 6.10
C GLY A 235 8.02 6.03 6.38
N TRP A 236 7.17 6.98 6.75
CA TRP A 236 5.80 6.68 7.18
C TRP A 236 4.90 6.15 6.05
N SER A 237 5.15 6.53 4.78
CA SER A 237 4.39 5.98 3.62
C SER A 237 4.59 4.48 3.47
N PHE A 238 5.82 4.00 3.68
CA PHE A 238 6.15 2.58 3.72
C PHE A 238 5.43 1.88 4.90
N CYS A 239 5.44 2.50 6.08
CA CYS A 239 4.71 1.97 7.24
C CYS A 239 3.21 1.83 6.97
N LEU A 240 2.58 2.77 6.26
CA LEU A 240 1.17 2.66 5.86
C LEU A 240 0.92 1.45 4.96
N ALA A 241 1.81 1.17 4.00
CA ALA A 241 1.72 -0.04 3.17
C ALA A 241 1.86 -1.30 4.04
N CYS A 242 2.81 -1.33 4.97
CA CYS A 242 3.01 -2.44 5.90
C CYS A 242 1.79 -2.72 6.78
N VAL A 243 1.10 -1.68 7.25
CA VAL A 243 -0.12 -1.82 8.06
C VAL A 243 -1.33 -2.20 7.19
N SER A 244 -1.38 -1.73 5.93
CA SER A 244 -2.47 -2.05 5.02
C SER A 244 -2.56 -3.56 4.72
N ALA A 245 -1.44 -4.27 4.58
CA ALA A 245 -1.45 -5.70 4.25
C ALA A 245 -2.19 -6.57 5.28
N PRO A 246 -1.89 -6.54 6.59
CA PRO A 246 -2.64 -7.34 7.58
C PRO A 246 -4.11 -6.92 7.67
N LEU A 247 -4.45 -5.65 7.47
CA LEU A 247 -5.85 -5.22 7.44
C LEU A 247 -6.61 -5.85 6.26
N GLN A 248 -5.96 -5.99 5.09
CA GLN A 248 -6.53 -6.68 3.93
C GLN A 248 -6.77 -8.16 4.21
N PHE A 249 -5.84 -8.85 4.85
CA PHE A 249 -6.00 -10.25 5.23
C PHE A 249 -7.11 -10.43 6.26
N MET A 250 -7.22 -9.54 7.25
CA MET A 250 -8.31 -9.57 8.23
C MET A 250 -9.67 -9.32 7.57
N ALA A 251 -9.77 -8.32 6.68
CA ALA A 251 -10.98 -8.06 5.92
C ALA A 251 -11.39 -9.27 5.07
N SER A 252 -10.43 -9.88 4.35
CA SER A 252 -10.64 -11.10 3.57
C SER A 252 -11.21 -12.24 4.42
N ALA A 253 -10.57 -12.53 5.56
CA ALA A 253 -11.02 -13.59 6.48
C ALA A 253 -12.43 -13.35 6.97
N LEU A 254 -12.79 -12.10 7.32
CA LEU A 254 -14.11 -11.73 7.78
C LEU A 254 -15.17 -11.82 6.68
N PHE A 255 -14.89 -11.43 5.45
CA PHE A 255 -15.79 -11.61 4.31
C PHE A 255 -16.06 -13.09 4.04
N ILE A 256 -15.02 -13.92 4.03
CA ILE A 256 -15.16 -15.37 3.83
C ILE A 256 -15.94 -16.01 4.99
N TRP A 257 -15.67 -15.60 6.23
CA TRP A 257 -16.40 -16.08 7.40
C TRP A 257 -17.89 -15.67 7.37
N ALA A 258 -18.18 -14.41 7.03
CA ALA A 258 -19.54 -13.91 6.85
C ALA A 258 -20.28 -14.73 5.76
N ALA A 259 -19.64 -14.97 4.63
CA ALA A 259 -20.20 -15.79 3.57
C ALA A 259 -20.50 -17.23 4.03
N HIS A 260 -19.58 -17.84 4.78
CA HIS A 260 -19.78 -19.19 5.31
C HIS A 260 -20.94 -19.26 6.31
N THR A 261 -21.13 -18.25 7.14
CA THR A 261 -22.25 -18.14 8.07
C THR A 261 -23.58 -18.05 7.32
N ASN A 262 -23.66 -17.21 6.30
CA ASN A 262 -24.83 -17.07 5.45
C ASN A 262 -25.20 -18.39 4.73
N ARG A 263 -24.20 -19.14 4.26
CA ARG A 263 -24.42 -20.45 3.61
C ARG A 263 -25.09 -21.47 4.54
N LYS A 264 -24.69 -21.51 5.80
CA LYS A 264 -25.29 -22.42 6.80
C LYS A 264 -26.78 -22.11 7.00
N GLU A 265 -27.15 -20.84 7.06
CA GLU A 265 -28.54 -20.40 7.19
C GLU A 265 -29.39 -20.86 6.00
N TYR A 266 -28.91 -20.67 4.77
CA TYR A 266 -29.59 -21.11 3.57
C TYR A 266 -29.82 -22.62 3.55
N THR A 267 -28.85 -23.39 3.99
CA THR A 267 -28.97 -24.87 4.01
C THR A 267 -29.99 -25.33 5.05
N LEU A 268 -30.02 -24.71 6.22
CA LEU A 268 -30.99 -25.00 7.28
C LEU A 268 -32.42 -24.65 6.84
N MET A 269 -32.63 -23.44 6.30
CA MET A 269 -33.94 -23.03 5.80
C MET A 269 -34.47 -23.94 4.69
N LYS A 270 -33.61 -24.43 3.80
CA LYS A 270 -34.00 -25.38 2.75
C LYS A 270 -34.40 -26.73 3.32
N ALA A 271 -33.68 -27.21 4.32
CA ALA A 271 -34.01 -28.49 4.99
C ALA A 271 -35.38 -28.44 5.68
N TYR A 272 -35.74 -27.33 6.30
CA TYR A 272 -37.05 -27.16 6.96
C TYR A 272 -38.23 -26.96 5.99
N ARG A 273 -37.97 -26.45 4.79
CA ARG A 273 -39.04 -26.28 3.80
C ARG A 273 -39.41 -27.58 3.10
N VAL A 274 -38.57 -28.61 3.23
CA VAL A 274 -38.76 -29.96 2.64
C VAL A 274 -39.27 -30.98 3.66
N ALA A 275 -39.16 -30.70 4.94
CA ALA A 275 -39.70 -31.51 6.04
C ALA A 275 -41.11 -31.00 6.45
#